data_cac76e0442cc5ad3c7012d781859ff59
#
_entry.id   cac76e0442cc5ad3c7012d781859ff59
#
_cell.length_a   1.000
_cell.length_b   1.000
_cell.length_c   1.000
_cell.angle_alpha   90.00
_cell.angle_beta   90.00
_cell.angle_gamma   90.00
#
_symmetry.space_group_name_H-M   'P 1'
#
loop_
_entity.id
_entity.type
_entity.pdbx_description
1 polymer ?
#
loop_
_entity_poly.entity_id
_entity_poly.type
_entity_poly.pdbx_seq_one_letter_code
_entity_poly.pdbx_strand_id
1 'polypeptide(L)'
;MTILRFGDLDIRGKRVLIREDLNVPVDNGKVTSDARIRAALPTLEYAVKQGAKVMVMSHLGRPQEGLSIDQQPELSLEPVASRVSELSGLTVRLETSYLEGVSFGDEDILLFENIRINVGEKSNDESLSKKLASLADIFVMDAFGTAHRAQASTEGVARFAPVACAGPLLSAELSALGKALADPARPMTAIVGGSKVSTKLEVLNSLVEKVDSLVVGGGIANTFLAATGINVGKSLCEVGLSGTAKQLLDRVHIPLPTDVVVAKALSADATAVIKSVHEVKADEMILDIGPDSTAAICEMMGKAGTILWNGPVGVFEISQFAEGTKALALSVAESQAFSLAGGGDTLAAIEQFGLSDKISYISTGGGAFLEFVEGKTLPAVA
;
A
#
# COMPACT_ATOMS: atom_id res chain seq x y z
N MET A 1 -1.99 16.97 15.48
CA MET A 1 -2.86 17.70 14.53
C MET A 1 -4.23 17.04 14.55
N THR A 2 -5.32 17.79 14.75
CA THR A 2 -6.67 17.21 14.71
C THR A 2 -7.14 17.22 13.27
N ILE A 3 -7.28 16.07 12.66
CA ILE A 3 -7.75 15.92 11.26
C ILE A 3 -9.28 16.02 11.27
N LEU A 4 -9.83 16.92 10.47
CA LEU A 4 -11.26 17.04 10.24
C LEU A 4 -11.76 15.80 9.49
N ARG A 5 -12.81 15.17 9.97
CA ARG A 5 -13.35 13.94 9.37
C ARG A 5 -14.62 14.23 8.60
N PHE A 6 -14.78 13.57 7.48
CA PHE A 6 -15.95 13.72 6.62
C PHE A 6 -17.27 13.45 7.35
N GLY A 7 -17.30 12.42 8.20
CA GLY A 7 -18.48 12.04 8.97
C GLY A 7 -18.95 13.06 10.02
N ASP A 8 -18.12 14.05 10.37
CA ASP A 8 -18.43 15.08 11.36
C ASP A 8 -19.06 16.34 10.72
N LEU A 9 -19.23 16.36 9.39
CA LEU A 9 -19.70 17.54 8.64
C LEU A 9 -21.16 17.42 8.23
N ASP A 10 -21.89 18.56 8.24
CA ASP A 10 -23.18 18.66 7.57
C ASP A 10 -22.95 18.90 6.07
N ILE A 11 -23.24 17.88 5.28
CA ILE A 11 -23.00 17.85 3.83
C ILE A 11 -24.27 17.97 2.99
N ARG A 12 -25.44 18.05 3.61
CA ARG A 12 -26.72 18.11 2.92
C ARG A 12 -26.80 19.32 1.99
N GLY A 13 -27.07 19.06 0.71
CA GLY A 13 -27.16 20.08 -0.34
C GLY A 13 -25.83 20.71 -0.73
N LYS A 14 -24.72 20.31 -0.08
CA LYS A 14 -23.36 20.80 -0.42
C LYS A 14 -22.81 20.09 -1.64
N ARG A 15 -21.97 20.82 -2.40
CA ARG A 15 -21.14 20.24 -3.46
C ARG A 15 -19.92 19.61 -2.79
N VAL A 16 -19.82 18.29 -2.87
CA VAL A 16 -18.75 17.53 -2.24
C VAL A 16 -17.88 16.90 -3.32
N LEU A 17 -16.61 17.26 -3.36
CA LEU A 17 -15.60 16.70 -4.28
C LEU A 17 -14.75 15.69 -3.52
N ILE A 18 -14.87 14.42 -3.89
CA ILE A 18 -14.18 13.30 -3.23
C ILE A 18 -13.03 12.82 -4.10
N ARG A 19 -11.82 12.77 -3.55
CA ARG A 19 -10.66 12.16 -4.19
C ARG A 19 -10.55 10.70 -3.78
N GLU A 20 -10.85 9.80 -4.71
CA GLU A 20 -10.77 8.34 -4.53
C GLU A 20 -9.60 7.73 -5.30
N ASP A 21 -9.09 6.59 -4.86
CA ASP A 21 -8.15 5.75 -5.62
C ASP A 21 -8.90 4.63 -6.34
N LEU A 22 -9.46 4.96 -7.51
CA LEU A 22 -10.15 4.03 -8.41
C LEU A 22 -9.22 3.51 -9.51
N ASN A 23 -7.90 3.53 -9.29
CA ASN A 23 -6.91 3.03 -10.24
C ASN A 23 -6.88 1.49 -10.22
N VAL A 24 -7.81 0.91 -10.93
CA VAL A 24 -8.02 -0.54 -11.05
C VAL A 24 -7.51 -1.07 -12.39
N PRO A 25 -7.18 -2.37 -12.50
CA PRO A 25 -6.83 -2.97 -13.78
C PRO A 25 -8.07 -3.05 -14.68
N VAL A 26 -7.90 -2.58 -15.91
CA VAL A 26 -8.91 -2.62 -16.98
C VAL A 26 -8.33 -3.41 -18.15
N ASP A 27 -9.08 -4.39 -18.63
CA ASP A 27 -8.75 -5.15 -19.84
C ASP A 27 -9.95 -5.18 -20.77
N ASN A 28 -9.72 -4.85 -22.06
CA ASN A 28 -10.75 -4.79 -23.09
C ASN A 28 -12.01 -3.99 -22.65
N GLY A 29 -11.80 -2.83 -21.99
CA GLY A 29 -12.87 -1.96 -21.52
C GLY A 29 -13.67 -2.50 -20.32
N LYS A 30 -13.15 -3.51 -19.60
CA LYS A 30 -13.78 -4.08 -18.41
C LYS A 30 -12.81 -4.06 -17.22
N VAL A 31 -13.33 -3.70 -16.06
CA VAL A 31 -12.62 -3.81 -14.79
C VAL A 31 -12.41 -5.30 -14.46
N THR A 32 -11.15 -5.73 -14.28
CA THR A 32 -10.79 -7.12 -13.97
C THR A 32 -10.59 -7.37 -12.48
N SER A 33 -10.42 -6.30 -11.68
CA SER A 33 -10.39 -6.37 -10.21
C SER A 33 -11.00 -5.09 -9.66
N ASP A 34 -12.05 -5.21 -8.86
CA ASP A 34 -12.85 -4.09 -8.35
C ASP A 34 -12.64 -3.80 -6.85
N ALA A 35 -11.60 -4.38 -6.24
CA ALA A 35 -11.36 -4.24 -4.81
C ALA A 35 -11.29 -2.78 -4.34
N ARG A 36 -10.61 -1.89 -5.09
CA ARG A 36 -10.53 -0.46 -4.76
C ARG A 36 -11.87 0.25 -4.92
N ILE A 37 -12.65 -0.13 -5.94
CA ILE A 37 -14.00 0.41 -6.12
C ILE A 37 -14.87 0.04 -4.92
N ARG A 38 -14.90 -1.25 -4.53
CA ARG A 38 -15.66 -1.72 -3.36
C ARG A 38 -15.24 -1.02 -2.07
N ALA A 39 -13.97 -0.74 -1.91
CA ALA A 39 -13.47 0.01 -0.75
C ALA A 39 -14.00 1.46 -0.71
N ALA A 40 -14.14 2.12 -1.86
CA ALA A 40 -14.64 3.49 -1.99
C ALA A 40 -16.18 3.59 -1.85
N LEU A 41 -16.94 2.54 -2.19
CA LEU A 41 -18.41 2.59 -2.20
C LEU A 41 -19.03 3.11 -0.89
N PRO A 42 -18.60 2.69 0.31
CA PRO A 42 -19.21 3.19 1.55
C PRO A 42 -19.13 4.71 1.70
N THR A 43 -18.04 5.34 1.25
CA THR A 43 -17.88 6.80 1.27
C THR A 43 -18.85 7.47 0.29
N LEU A 44 -18.94 6.93 -0.93
CA LEU A 44 -19.80 7.47 -1.98
C LEU A 44 -21.30 7.32 -1.62
N GLU A 45 -21.70 6.14 -1.18
CA GLU A 45 -23.08 5.86 -0.73
C GLU A 45 -23.48 6.73 0.47
N TYR A 46 -22.57 6.92 1.42
CA TYR A 46 -22.78 7.82 2.55
C TYR A 46 -23.04 9.25 2.08
N ALA A 47 -22.22 9.78 1.19
CA ALA A 47 -22.36 11.13 0.67
C ALA A 47 -23.70 11.35 -0.05
N VAL A 48 -24.09 10.41 -0.92
CA VAL A 48 -25.38 10.43 -1.63
C VAL A 48 -26.55 10.34 -0.63
N LYS A 49 -26.49 9.39 0.30
CA LYS A 49 -27.54 9.19 1.33
C LYS A 49 -27.75 10.41 2.21
N GLN A 50 -26.69 11.18 2.49
CA GLN A 50 -26.79 12.43 3.25
C GLN A 50 -27.32 13.60 2.41
N GLY A 51 -27.58 13.41 1.12
CA GLY A 51 -28.14 14.42 0.23
C GLY A 51 -27.12 15.43 -0.27
N ALA A 52 -25.85 15.06 -0.36
CA ALA A 52 -24.81 15.87 -0.99
C ALA A 52 -24.95 15.83 -2.53
N LYS A 53 -24.42 16.86 -3.20
CA LYS A 53 -24.13 16.84 -4.64
C LYS A 53 -22.74 16.26 -4.83
N VAL A 54 -22.64 14.98 -5.21
CA VAL A 54 -21.40 14.22 -5.16
C VAL A 54 -20.65 14.32 -6.48
N MET A 55 -19.40 14.76 -6.40
CA MET A 55 -18.40 14.73 -7.46
C MET A 55 -17.25 13.86 -7.01
N VAL A 56 -16.76 13.01 -7.91
CA VAL A 56 -15.64 12.11 -7.64
C VAL A 56 -14.55 12.36 -8.64
N MET A 57 -13.31 12.47 -8.18
CA MET A 57 -12.15 12.48 -9.05
C MET A 57 -11.18 11.35 -8.70
N SER A 58 -10.67 10.72 -9.74
CA SER A 58 -9.68 9.66 -9.62
C SER A 58 -8.72 9.70 -10.80
N HIS A 59 -7.76 8.78 -10.79
CA HIS A 59 -6.86 8.54 -11.90
C HIS A 59 -6.93 7.09 -12.35
N LEU A 60 -6.57 6.84 -13.60
CA LEU A 60 -6.35 5.52 -14.15
C LEU A 60 -5.02 5.51 -14.90
N GLY A 61 -4.14 4.59 -14.54
CA GLY A 61 -2.85 4.42 -15.20
C GLY A 61 -1.94 5.65 -15.18
N ARG A 62 -1.27 5.88 -16.30
CA ARG A 62 -0.26 6.94 -16.46
C ARG A 62 -0.47 7.70 -17.79
N PRO A 63 -1.54 8.48 -17.91
CA PRO A 63 -1.78 9.27 -19.12
C PRO A 63 -0.69 10.32 -19.34
N GLN A 64 -0.57 10.75 -20.58
CA GLN A 64 0.19 11.93 -20.93
C GLN A 64 -0.66 13.18 -20.66
N GLU A 65 -0.17 14.09 -19.82
CA GLU A 65 -0.82 15.36 -19.56
C GLU A 65 -0.96 16.21 -20.82
N GLY A 66 -2.10 16.85 -20.98
CA GLY A 66 -2.41 17.73 -22.12
C GLY A 66 -2.96 17.01 -23.34
N LEU A 67 -2.94 15.69 -23.41
CA LEU A 67 -3.67 14.94 -24.43
C LEU A 67 -5.09 14.67 -23.95
N SER A 68 -6.07 14.82 -24.86
CA SER A 68 -7.46 14.45 -24.56
C SER A 68 -7.60 12.96 -24.33
N ILE A 69 -8.65 12.56 -23.62
CA ILE A 69 -8.92 11.13 -23.39
C ILE A 69 -9.19 10.38 -24.71
N ASP A 70 -9.72 11.04 -25.74
CA ASP A 70 -9.93 10.45 -27.06
C ASP A 70 -8.64 10.01 -27.74
N GLN A 71 -7.49 10.59 -27.34
CA GLN A 71 -6.16 10.23 -27.86
C GLN A 71 -5.49 9.11 -27.03
N GLN A 72 -6.09 8.72 -25.90
CA GLN A 72 -5.61 7.69 -24.97
C GLN A 72 -6.80 6.98 -24.29
N PRO A 73 -7.75 6.44 -25.09
CA PRO A 73 -9.05 5.96 -24.63
C PRO A 73 -8.95 4.79 -23.64
N GLU A 74 -7.86 4.02 -23.67
CA GLU A 74 -7.59 2.93 -22.71
C GLU A 74 -7.41 3.41 -21.26
N LEU A 75 -7.23 4.71 -21.07
CA LEU A 75 -7.05 5.36 -19.77
C LEU A 75 -8.31 6.12 -19.30
N SER A 76 -9.44 5.96 -20.00
CA SER A 76 -10.72 6.52 -19.59
C SER A 76 -11.27 5.85 -18.35
N LEU A 77 -11.93 6.64 -17.49
CA LEU A 77 -12.66 6.16 -16.34
C LEU A 77 -14.07 5.64 -16.67
N GLU A 78 -14.49 5.57 -17.93
CA GLU A 78 -15.80 5.03 -18.33
C GLU A 78 -16.07 3.61 -17.82
N PRO A 79 -15.11 2.64 -17.91
CA PRO A 79 -15.31 1.30 -17.32
C PRO A 79 -15.46 1.34 -15.80
N VAL A 80 -14.81 2.31 -15.15
CA VAL A 80 -14.90 2.49 -13.69
C VAL A 80 -16.27 3.08 -13.31
N ALA A 81 -16.77 4.09 -14.05
CA ALA A 81 -18.10 4.67 -13.85
C ALA A 81 -19.19 3.60 -13.95
N SER A 82 -19.12 2.79 -15.02
CA SER A 82 -20.02 1.66 -15.23
C SER A 82 -19.96 0.66 -14.06
N ARG A 83 -18.77 0.31 -13.58
CA ARG A 83 -18.59 -0.64 -12.50
C ARG A 83 -19.04 -0.11 -11.14
N VAL A 84 -18.84 1.19 -10.84
CA VAL A 84 -19.38 1.84 -9.65
C VAL A 84 -20.90 1.76 -9.66
N SER A 85 -21.54 2.11 -10.80
CA SER A 85 -23.00 2.05 -10.95
C SER A 85 -23.54 0.63 -10.76
N GLU A 86 -22.91 -0.39 -11.37
CA GLU A 86 -23.33 -1.79 -11.22
C GLU A 86 -23.29 -2.28 -9.75
N LEU A 87 -22.24 -1.90 -9.02
CA LEU A 87 -22.02 -2.36 -7.64
C LEU A 87 -22.89 -1.65 -6.61
N SER A 88 -23.10 -0.34 -6.78
CA SER A 88 -23.84 0.49 -5.82
C SER A 88 -25.34 0.60 -6.14
N GLY A 89 -25.73 0.39 -7.40
CA GLY A 89 -27.07 0.70 -7.89
C GLY A 89 -27.34 2.21 -8.06
N LEU A 90 -26.32 3.07 -7.85
CA LEU A 90 -26.42 4.51 -8.04
C LEU A 90 -26.23 4.88 -9.52
N THR A 91 -26.85 5.99 -9.92
CA THR A 91 -26.62 6.55 -11.26
C THR A 91 -25.34 7.34 -11.29
N VAL A 92 -24.38 6.91 -12.13
CA VAL A 92 -23.06 7.55 -12.27
C VAL A 92 -22.93 8.11 -13.67
N ARG A 93 -22.66 9.40 -13.79
CA ARG A 93 -22.36 10.07 -15.06
C ARG A 93 -20.87 10.43 -15.12
N LEU A 94 -20.19 10.01 -16.20
CA LEU A 94 -18.84 10.46 -16.48
C LEU A 94 -18.87 11.89 -17.03
N GLU A 95 -18.12 12.80 -16.42
CA GLU A 95 -18.02 14.19 -16.82
C GLU A 95 -16.63 14.46 -17.41
N THR A 96 -16.56 14.76 -18.69
CA THR A 96 -15.30 14.99 -19.41
C THR A 96 -14.85 16.45 -19.41
N SER A 97 -15.78 17.40 -19.15
CA SER A 97 -15.51 18.84 -19.24
C SER A 97 -15.86 19.56 -17.94
N TYR A 98 -15.09 19.29 -16.89
CA TYR A 98 -15.40 19.73 -15.51
C TYR A 98 -14.64 20.99 -15.04
N LEU A 99 -13.50 21.36 -15.66
CA LEU A 99 -12.64 22.44 -15.14
C LEU A 99 -13.25 23.85 -15.19
N GLU A 100 -14.24 24.06 -16.03
CA GLU A 100 -14.93 25.36 -16.16
C GLU A 100 -16.28 25.38 -15.42
N GLY A 101 -16.56 24.33 -14.63
CA GLY A 101 -17.79 24.17 -13.87
C GLY A 101 -18.54 22.92 -14.27
N VAL A 102 -19.44 22.47 -13.40
CA VAL A 102 -20.29 21.29 -13.64
C VAL A 102 -21.75 21.61 -13.42
N SER A 103 -22.62 20.92 -14.14
CA SER A 103 -24.07 20.94 -13.94
C SER A 103 -24.55 19.58 -13.48
N PHE A 104 -25.38 19.56 -12.44
CA PHE A 104 -26.04 18.33 -11.97
C PHE A 104 -27.35 18.13 -12.70
N GLY A 105 -27.60 16.89 -13.15
CA GLY A 105 -28.87 16.41 -13.65
C GLY A 105 -29.56 15.51 -12.62
N ASP A 106 -30.02 14.34 -13.09
CA ASP A 106 -30.69 13.33 -12.26
C ASP A 106 -29.73 12.23 -11.74
N GLU A 107 -28.43 12.37 -12.03
CA GLU A 107 -27.43 11.44 -11.53
C GLU A 107 -27.16 11.62 -10.03
N ASP A 108 -26.81 10.51 -9.36
CA ASP A 108 -26.39 10.49 -7.96
C ASP A 108 -24.92 10.94 -7.81
N ILE A 109 -24.09 10.59 -8.80
CA ILE A 109 -22.64 10.84 -8.78
C ILE A 109 -22.17 11.39 -10.13
N LEU A 110 -21.38 12.46 -10.10
CA LEU A 110 -20.54 12.91 -11.21
C LEU A 110 -19.14 12.35 -11.01
N LEU A 111 -18.72 11.41 -11.85
CA LEU A 111 -17.33 10.96 -11.91
C LEU A 111 -16.59 11.80 -12.96
N PHE A 112 -15.56 12.53 -12.56
CA PHE A 112 -14.71 13.27 -13.49
C PHE A 112 -13.83 12.33 -14.29
N GLU A 113 -13.64 12.61 -15.58
CA GLU A 113 -12.69 11.88 -16.40
C GLU A 113 -11.27 12.04 -15.83
N ASN A 114 -10.44 11.06 -16.09
CA ASN A 114 -9.10 10.86 -15.54
C ASN A 114 -8.36 12.16 -15.23
N ILE A 115 -8.24 12.48 -13.94
CA ILE A 115 -7.69 13.76 -13.49
C ILE A 115 -6.26 14.00 -14.00
N ARG A 116 -5.51 12.93 -14.30
CA ARG A 116 -4.12 13.01 -14.75
C ARG A 116 -3.93 13.43 -16.20
N ILE A 117 -5.00 13.61 -16.98
CA ILE A 117 -4.89 14.21 -18.31
C ILE A 117 -4.69 15.74 -18.26
N ASN A 118 -5.05 16.36 -17.13
CA ASN A 118 -4.94 17.82 -16.97
C ASN A 118 -3.48 18.24 -16.80
N VAL A 119 -3.09 19.24 -17.59
CA VAL A 119 -1.77 19.87 -17.44
C VAL A 119 -1.66 20.51 -16.07
N GLY A 120 -0.58 20.18 -15.36
CA GLY A 120 -0.33 20.68 -14.02
C GLY A 120 -0.74 19.72 -12.88
N GLU A 121 -1.39 18.59 -13.17
CA GLU A 121 -1.78 17.64 -12.13
C GLU A 121 -0.55 17.12 -11.38
N LYS A 122 0.45 16.62 -12.09
CA LYS A 122 1.66 16.06 -11.48
C LYS A 122 2.57 17.10 -10.83
N SER A 123 2.57 18.32 -11.37
CA SER A 123 3.39 19.43 -10.85
C SER A 123 2.74 20.18 -9.70
N ASN A 124 1.54 19.76 -9.27
CA ASN A 124 0.78 20.44 -8.23
C ASN A 124 0.50 21.92 -8.56
N ASP A 125 0.10 22.18 -9.82
CA ASP A 125 -0.12 23.52 -10.34
C ASP A 125 -1.22 24.25 -9.57
N GLU A 126 -0.93 25.49 -9.16
CA GLU A 126 -1.82 26.29 -8.33
C GLU A 126 -3.11 26.69 -9.08
N SER A 127 -3.01 26.96 -10.37
CA SER A 127 -4.18 27.36 -11.18
C SER A 127 -5.16 26.19 -11.32
N LEU A 128 -4.65 24.99 -11.62
CA LEU A 128 -5.47 23.76 -11.66
C LEU A 128 -6.08 23.47 -10.28
N SER A 129 -5.28 23.58 -9.23
CA SER A 129 -5.74 23.35 -7.85
C SER A 129 -6.88 24.27 -7.45
N LYS A 130 -6.79 25.56 -7.79
CA LYS A 130 -7.86 26.56 -7.56
C LYS A 130 -9.10 26.26 -8.37
N LYS A 131 -8.97 25.85 -9.65
CA LYS A 131 -10.11 25.45 -10.47
C LYS A 131 -10.85 24.28 -9.84
N LEU A 132 -10.13 23.21 -9.47
CA LEU A 132 -10.73 22.06 -8.79
C LEU A 132 -11.41 22.45 -7.46
N ALA A 133 -10.76 23.26 -6.64
CA ALA A 133 -11.31 23.71 -5.37
C ALA A 133 -12.59 24.54 -5.54
N SER A 134 -12.69 25.35 -6.60
CA SER A 134 -13.87 26.18 -6.88
C SER A 134 -15.15 25.40 -7.22
N LEU A 135 -15.00 24.14 -7.63
CA LEU A 135 -16.12 23.25 -7.95
C LEU A 135 -16.90 22.83 -6.71
N ALA A 136 -16.29 22.85 -5.52
CA ALA A 136 -16.84 22.23 -4.33
C ALA A 136 -16.95 23.18 -3.13
N ASP A 137 -17.89 22.89 -2.25
CA ASP A 137 -18.01 23.52 -0.92
C ASP A 137 -17.14 22.75 0.09
N ILE A 138 -16.96 21.43 -0.14
CA ILE A 138 -16.18 20.53 0.70
C ILE A 138 -15.34 19.63 -0.23
N PHE A 139 -14.04 19.57 0.05
CA PHE A 139 -13.12 18.58 -0.52
C PHE A 139 -12.87 17.46 0.47
N VAL A 140 -12.97 16.22 0.00
CA VAL A 140 -12.72 15.01 0.79
C VAL A 140 -11.54 14.25 0.19
N MET A 141 -10.44 14.13 0.94
CA MET A 141 -9.33 13.26 0.58
C MET A 141 -9.60 11.88 1.14
N ASP A 142 -9.82 10.90 0.27
CA ASP A 142 -10.09 9.49 0.69
C ASP A 142 -9.16 8.47 0.01
N ALA A 143 -8.22 8.94 -0.79
CA ALA A 143 -7.28 8.13 -1.55
C ALA A 143 -5.93 8.01 -0.85
N PHE A 144 -5.81 7.22 0.22
CA PHE A 144 -4.56 7.04 0.95
C PHE A 144 -3.39 6.61 0.05
N GLY A 145 -3.63 5.71 -0.91
CA GLY A 145 -2.62 5.24 -1.86
C GLY A 145 -1.91 6.35 -2.66
N THR A 146 -2.51 7.54 -2.75
CA THR A 146 -1.93 8.72 -3.42
C THR A 146 -1.50 9.83 -2.47
N ALA A 147 -1.69 9.66 -1.16
CA ALA A 147 -1.48 10.73 -0.17
C ALA A 147 -0.01 11.19 -0.05
N HIS A 148 0.95 10.33 -0.47
CA HIS A 148 2.37 10.65 -0.52
C HIS A 148 2.76 11.57 -1.69
N ARG A 149 1.83 11.90 -2.58
CA ARG A 149 2.10 12.73 -3.77
C ARG A 149 1.52 14.12 -3.58
N ALA A 150 2.38 15.13 -3.67
CA ALA A 150 1.95 16.51 -3.81
C ALA A 150 1.49 16.76 -5.25
N GLN A 151 0.20 16.57 -5.52
CA GLN A 151 -0.43 16.74 -6.83
C GLN A 151 -1.64 17.68 -6.71
N ALA A 152 -2.08 18.30 -7.82
CA ALA A 152 -3.18 19.27 -7.79
C ALA A 152 -4.47 18.66 -7.23
N SER A 153 -4.79 17.40 -7.56
CA SER A 153 -6.00 16.70 -7.10
C SER A 153 -5.90 16.09 -5.69
N THR A 154 -4.76 16.16 -5.03
CA THR A 154 -4.54 15.62 -3.68
C THR A 154 -4.23 16.73 -2.68
N GLU A 155 -3.02 17.27 -2.69
CA GLU A 155 -2.58 18.32 -1.77
C GLU A 155 -3.04 19.72 -2.26
N GLY A 156 -2.88 20.00 -3.56
CA GLY A 156 -3.17 21.33 -4.10
C GLY A 156 -4.60 21.78 -3.88
N VAL A 157 -5.58 20.95 -4.24
CA VAL A 157 -7.00 21.25 -4.06
C VAL A 157 -7.36 21.47 -2.59
N ALA A 158 -6.75 20.72 -1.66
CA ALA A 158 -7.01 20.84 -0.23
C ALA A 158 -6.60 22.22 0.32
N ARG A 159 -5.53 22.82 -0.21
CA ARG A 159 -5.09 24.17 0.20
C ARG A 159 -6.08 25.28 -0.16
N PHE A 160 -6.85 25.11 -1.24
CA PHE A 160 -7.74 26.16 -1.76
C PHE A 160 -9.22 25.86 -1.56
N ALA A 161 -9.60 24.65 -1.16
CA ALA A 161 -10.97 24.31 -0.86
C ALA A 161 -11.48 25.08 0.37
N PRO A 162 -12.76 25.53 0.38
CA PRO A 162 -13.36 26.20 1.55
C PRO A 162 -13.30 25.34 2.81
N VAL A 163 -13.51 24.02 2.66
CA VAL A 163 -13.36 23.01 3.69
C VAL A 163 -12.65 21.82 3.06
N ALA A 164 -11.56 21.33 3.70
CA ALA A 164 -10.88 20.10 3.34
C ALA A 164 -10.92 19.12 4.52
N CYS A 165 -11.22 17.87 4.27
CA CYS A 165 -11.32 16.83 5.31
C CYS A 165 -10.82 15.48 4.82
N ALA A 166 -10.56 14.58 5.78
CA ALA A 166 -10.25 13.19 5.51
C ALA A 166 -11.52 12.37 5.38
N GLY A 167 -11.61 11.59 4.31
CA GLY A 167 -12.64 10.59 4.16
C GLY A 167 -12.43 9.36 5.06
N PRO A 168 -13.41 8.45 5.10
CA PRO A 168 -13.36 7.26 5.95
C PRO A 168 -12.16 6.35 5.71
N LEU A 169 -11.77 6.11 4.44
CA LEU A 169 -10.60 5.28 4.09
C LEU A 169 -9.31 5.91 4.60
N LEU A 170 -9.08 7.19 4.28
CA LEU A 170 -7.90 7.91 4.75
C LEU A 170 -7.86 7.94 6.29
N SER A 171 -8.97 8.19 6.95
CA SER A 171 -9.06 8.23 8.41
C SER A 171 -8.76 6.87 9.05
N ALA A 172 -9.24 5.78 8.45
CA ALA A 172 -8.97 4.42 8.93
C ALA A 172 -7.48 4.06 8.78
N GLU A 173 -6.88 4.36 7.61
CA GLU A 173 -5.44 4.16 7.37
C GLU A 173 -4.59 4.92 8.38
N LEU A 174 -4.85 6.21 8.57
CA LEU A 174 -4.09 7.04 9.53
C LEU A 174 -4.26 6.57 10.97
N SER A 175 -5.46 6.10 11.35
CA SER A 175 -5.72 5.56 12.68
C SER A 175 -4.97 4.24 12.90
N ALA A 176 -4.98 3.33 11.92
CA ALA A 176 -4.27 2.06 12.01
C ALA A 176 -2.75 2.25 12.08
N LEU A 177 -2.21 3.11 11.21
CA LEU A 177 -0.79 3.47 11.19
C LEU A 177 -0.36 4.17 12.49
N GLY A 178 -1.18 5.11 12.97
CA GLY A 178 -0.95 5.79 14.25
C GLY A 178 -0.89 4.80 15.41
N LYS A 179 -1.86 3.87 15.49
CA LYS A 179 -1.90 2.81 16.53
C LYS A 179 -0.65 1.92 16.47
N ALA A 180 -0.20 1.56 15.25
CA ALA A 180 0.95 0.68 15.09
C ALA A 180 2.30 1.35 15.37
N LEU A 181 2.43 2.67 15.16
CA LEU A 181 3.74 3.35 15.13
C LEU A 181 3.92 4.41 16.22
N ALA A 182 2.85 5.07 16.68
CA ALA A 182 2.96 6.14 17.67
C ALA A 182 2.97 5.61 19.10
N ASP A 183 2.12 4.60 19.40
CA ASP A 183 2.03 3.98 20.74
C ASP A 183 1.74 2.47 20.60
N PRO A 184 2.71 1.69 20.05
CA PRO A 184 2.52 0.27 19.83
C PRO A 184 2.49 -0.53 21.13
N ALA A 185 1.59 -1.51 21.20
CA ALA A 185 1.68 -2.54 22.24
C ALA A 185 2.99 -3.33 22.05
N ARG A 186 3.76 -3.49 23.12
CA ARG A 186 5.06 -4.16 23.10
C ARG A 186 4.94 -5.66 23.46
N PRO A 187 5.82 -6.54 22.97
CA PRO A 187 6.90 -6.24 22.00
C PRO A 187 6.36 -5.88 20.60
N MET A 188 6.99 -4.91 19.93
CA MET A 188 6.71 -4.60 18.53
C MET A 188 7.71 -5.32 17.64
N THR A 189 7.19 -6.11 16.72
CA THR A 189 7.99 -6.81 15.70
C THR A 189 7.65 -6.33 14.32
N ALA A 190 8.66 -5.92 13.54
CA ALA A 190 8.47 -5.65 12.12
C ALA A 190 9.04 -6.80 11.27
N ILE A 191 8.39 -7.03 10.13
CA ILE A 191 8.84 -7.98 9.11
C ILE A 191 9.06 -7.18 7.83
N VAL A 192 10.29 -7.19 7.33
CA VAL A 192 10.67 -6.49 6.09
C VAL A 192 11.30 -7.48 5.12
N GLY A 193 10.52 -7.90 4.14
CA GLY A 193 10.97 -8.76 3.06
C GLY A 193 11.18 -7.99 1.76
N GLY A 194 11.91 -8.60 0.84
CA GLY A 194 12.13 -8.04 -0.48
C GLY A 194 13.45 -8.43 -1.11
N SER A 195 13.63 -8.02 -2.36
CA SER A 195 14.78 -8.40 -3.16
C SER A 195 16.05 -7.61 -2.84
N LYS A 196 15.93 -6.36 -2.37
CA LYS A 196 17.06 -5.43 -2.21
C LYS A 196 16.93 -4.57 -0.96
N VAL A 197 18.03 -4.47 -0.19
CA VAL A 197 18.18 -3.54 0.95
C VAL A 197 18.05 -2.09 0.49
N SER A 198 18.67 -1.73 -0.65
CA SER A 198 18.66 -0.37 -1.19
C SER A 198 17.27 0.20 -1.40
N THR A 199 16.30 -0.64 -1.76
CA THR A 199 14.91 -0.22 -1.97
C THR A 199 14.09 -0.06 -0.67
N LYS A 200 14.60 -0.57 0.45
CA LYS A 200 13.94 -0.56 1.76
C LYS A 200 14.77 0.13 2.84
N LEU A 201 15.90 0.74 2.45
CA LEU A 201 16.88 1.26 3.41
C LEU A 201 16.28 2.30 4.36
N GLU A 202 15.46 3.22 3.85
CA GLU A 202 14.80 4.24 4.68
C GLU A 202 13.81 3.61 5.64
N VAL A 203 13.02 2.63 5.18
CA VAL A 203 12.10 1.85 6.03
C VAL A 203 12.86 1.12 7.14
N LEU A 204 13.95 0.42 6.80
CA LEU A 204 14.78 -0.31 7.77
C LEU A 204 15.36 0.63 8.81
N ASN A 205 15.95 1.76 8.40
CA ASN A 205 16.50 2.76 9.31
C ASN A 205 15.43 3.38 10.23
N SER A 206 14.22 3.63 9.74
CA SER A 206 13.13 4.16 10.57
C SER A 206 12.61 3.12 11.56
N LEU A 207 12.51 1.87 11.14
CA LEU A 207 11.97 0.79 11.97
C LEU A 207 12.90 0.40 13.11
N VAL A 208 14.22 0.35 12.90
CA VAL A 208 15.17 -0.03 13.96
C VAL A 208 15.11 0.88 15.19
N GLU A 209 14.61 2.11 15.06
CA GLU A 209 14.40 3.03 16.18
C GLU A 209 13.06 2.79 16.92
N LYS A 210 12.17 1.99 16.36
CA LYS A 210 10.77 1.87 16.83
C LYS A 210 10.43 0.48 17.33
N VAL A 211 11.10 -0.56 16.80
CA VAL A 211 10.73 -1.96 17.04
C VAL A 211 11.65 -2.63 18.07
N ASP A 212 11.15 -3.64 18.73
CA ASP A 212 11.95 -4.51 19.63
C ASP A 212 12.67 -5.60 18.85
N SER A 213 12.11 -6.01 17.70
CA SER A 213 12.70 -7.01 16.80
C SER A 213 12.36 -6.71 15.35
N LEU A 214 13.31 -6.97 14.46
CA LEU A 214 13.17 -6.80 13.01
C LEU A 214 13.49 -8.11 12.29
N VAL A 215 12.46 -8.75 11.72
CA VAL A 215 12.62 -9.92 10.85
C VAL A 215 12.89 -9.46 9.43
N VAL A 216 13.94 -9.98 8.82
CA VAL A 216 14.30 -9.69 7.43
C VAL A 216 14.10 -10.93 6.56
N GLY A 217 13.64 -10.72 5.30
CA GLY A 217 13.35 -11.80 4.37
C GLY A 217 13.90 -11.58 2.96
N GLY A 218 14.00 -12.66 2.17
CA GLY A 218 14.42 -12.63 0.79
C GLY A 218 15.87 -12.14 0.58
N GLY A 219 16.11 -11.36 -0.48
CA GLY A 219 17.44 -10.79 -0.79
C GLY A 219 17.96 -9.84 0.28
N ILE A 220 17.05 -9.23 1.07
CA ILE A 220 17.43 -8.44 2.24
C ILE A 220 18.11 -9.35 3.26
N ALA A 221 17.49 -10.47 3.65
CA ALA A 221 18.09 -11.43 4.59
C ALA A 221 19.43 -11.97 4.08
N ASN A 222 19.55 -12.26 2.79
CA ASN A 222 20.78 -12.71 2.17
C ASN A 222 21.92 -11.66 2.29
N THR A 223 21.58 -10.37 2.17
CA THR A 223 22.54 -9.29 2.36
C THR A 223 23.04 -9.21 3.81
N PHE A 224 22.14 -9.42 4.78
CA PHE A 224 22.50 -9.49 6.20
C PHE A 224 23.36 -10.72 6.52
N LEU A 225 23.01 -11.90 5.98
CA LEU A 225 23.84 -13.11 6.11
C LEU A 225 25.24 -12.89 5.54
N ALA A 226 25.35 -12.35 4.34
CA ALA A 226 26.65 -12.03 3.72
C ALA A 226 27.45 -11.01 4.54
N ALA A 227 26.79 -10.04 5.16
CA ALA A 227 27.43 -9.07 6.05
C ALA A 227 28.07 -9.71 7.29
N THR A 228 27.55 -10.85 7.77
CA THR A 228 28.15 -11.64 8.85
C THR A 228 29.24 -12.63 8.38
N GLY A 229 29.52 -12.66 7.07
CA GLY A 229 30.55 -13.53 6.49
C GLY A 229 30.02 -14.90 6.03
N ILE A 230 28.71 -15.12 6.03
CA ILE A 230 28.10 -16.35 5.54
C ILE A 230 28.07 -16.33 4.01
N ASN A 231 28.44 -17.46 3.39
CA ASN A 231 28.33 -17.62 1.94
C ASN A 231 26.87 -17.81 1.54
N VAL A 232 26.37 -16.92 0.69
CA VAL A 232 24.99 -16.98 0.16
C VAL A 232 24.89 -17.47 -1.28
N GLY A 233 26.00 -17.99 -1.83
CA GLY A 233 26.08 -18.55 -3.18
C GLY A 233 25.70 -17.55 -4.27
N LYS A 234 24.79 -17.94 -5.15
CA LYS A 234 24.20 -17.11 -6.22
C LYS A 234 22.94 -16.35 -5.79
N SER A 235 22.65 -16.35 -4.51
CA SER A 235 21.45 -15.67 -3.98
C SER A 235 21.48 -14.18 -4.31
N LEU A 236 20.30 -13.61 -4.49
CA LEU A 236 20.12 -12.17 -4.61
C LEU A 236 20.68 -11.50 -3.35
N CYS A 237 21.70 -10.65 -3.50
CA CYS A 237 22.41 -10.02 -2.40
C CYS A 237 23.06 -8.71 -2.84
N GLU A 238 23.06 -7.69 -2.00
CA GLU A 238 23.71 -6.41 -2.23
C GLU A 238 24.97 -6.28 -1.36
N VAL A 239 26.08 -6.91 -1.78
CA VAL A 239 27.37 -6.94 -1.05
C VAL A 239 27.87 -5.52 -0.68
N GLY A 240 27.64 -4.53 -1.55
CA GLY A 240 27.99 -3.12 -1.29
C GLY A 240 27.31 -2.50 -0.08
N LEU A 241 26.21 -3.10 0.42
CA LEU A 241 25.47 -2.65 1.60
C LEU A 241 25.77 -3.46 2.87
N SER A 242 26.79 -4.35 2.85
CA SER A 242 27.19 -5.14 4.01
C SER A 242 27.53 -4.29 5.24
N GLY A 243 28.15 -3.12 5.03
CA GLY A 243 28.45 -2.17 6.11
C GLY A 243 27.17 -1.63 6.78
N THR A 244 26.18 -1.27 5.99
CA THR A 244 24.88 -0.81 6.47
C THR A 244 24.15 -1.92 7.20
N ALA A 245 24.12 -3.13 6.65
CA ALA A 245 23.50 -4.29 7.30
C ALA A 245 24.11 -4.57 8.69
N LYS A 246 25.45 -4.48 8.85
CA LYS A 246 26.13 -4.60 10.14
C LYS A 246 25.67 -3.53 11.13
N GLN A 247 25.62 -2.27 10.70
CA GLN A 247 25.14 -1.17 11.56
C GLN A 247 23.71 -1.39 12.06
N LEU A 248 22.85 -1.96 11.23
CA LEU A 248 21.45 -2.28 11.61
C LEU A 248 21.41 -3.45 12.62
N LEU A 249 22.25 -4.48 12.45
CA LEU A 249 22.39 -5.60 13.39
C LEU A 249 22.83 -5.15 14.79
N ASP A 250 23.62 -4.08 14.89
CA ASP A 250 24.11 -3.53 16.16
C ASP A 250 23.02 -2.70 16.89
N ARG A 251 21.95 -2.29 16.21
CA ARG A 251 20.95 -1.34 16.75
C ARG A 251 19.66 -1.99 17.26
N VAL A 252 19.29 -3.14 16.71
CA VAL A 252 18.06 -3.85 17.08
C VAL A 252 18.24 -5.35 16.92
N HIS A 253 17.45 -6.13 17.64
CA HIS A 253 17.45 -7.58 17.48
C HIS A 253 16.94 -7.98 16.10
N ILE A 254 17.82 -8.53 15.24
CA ILE A 254 17.51 -9.07 13.92
C ILE A 254 17.84 -10.56 13.92
N PRO A 255 16.85 -11.46 14.08
CA PRO A 255 17.08 -12.89 14.02
C PRO A 255 17.39 -13.30 12.59
N LEU A 256 18.66 -13.65 12.33
CA LEU A 256 19.07 -14.16 11.03
C LEU A 256 18.69 -15.64 10.91
N PRO A 257 18.32 -16.12 9.71
CA PRO A 257 18.09 -17.55 9.47
C PRO A 257 19.29 -18.40 9.84
N THR A 258 19.05 -19.54 10.48
CA THR A 258 20.05 -20.58 10.80
C THR A 258 20.04 -21.72 9.79
N ASP A 259 18.88 -21.91 9.14
CA ASP A 259 18.65 -22.84 8.05
C ASP A 259 17.84 -22.19 6.93
N VAL A 260 17.98 -22.70 5.73
CA VAL A 260 17.44 -22.13 4.50
C VAL A 260 17.00 -23.24 3.53
N VAL A 261 16.10 -22.86 2.63
CA VAL A 261 15.75 -23.68 1.46
C VAL A 261 16.50 -23.13 0.26
N VAL A 262 17.33 -23.98 -0.34
CA VAL A 262 18.14 -23.60 -1.50
C VAL A 262 17.76 -24.40 -2.74
N ALA A 263 18.02 -23.82 -3.90
CA ALA A 263 18.00 -24.52 -5.19
C ALA A 263 19.07 -23.97 -6.12
N LYS A 264 19.35 -24.64 -7.24
CA LYS A 264 20.31 -24.20 -8.25
C LYS A 264 19.75 -23.17 -9.23
N ALA A 265 18.41 -23.09 -9.31
CA ALA A 265 17.69 -22.17 -10.20
C ALA A 265 16.38 -21.72 -9.54
N LEU A 266 15.94 -20.53 -9.88
CA LEU A 266 14.62 -20.00 -9.52
C LEU A 266 13.58 -20.55 -10.51
N SER A 267 13.07 -21.75 -10.21
CA SER A 267 12.12 -22.48 -11.07
C SER A 267 11.25 -23.41 -10.22
N ALA A 268 10.00 -23.61 -10.64
CA ALA A 268 9.10 -24.58 -10.03
C ALA A 268 9.62 -26.04 -10.16
N ASP A 269 10.43 -26.32 -11.17
CA ASP A 269 11.01 -27.64 -11.42
C ASP A 269 12.38 -27.85 -10.72
N ALA A 270 12.90 -26.83 -10.04
CA ALA A 270 14.18 -26.94 -9.35
C ALA A 270 14.04 -27.78 -8.08
N THR A 271 15.06 -28.59 -7.77
CA THR A 271 15.07 -29.38 -6.53
C THR A 271 15.37 -28.48 -5.33
N ALA A 272 14.39 -28.35 -4.44
CA ALA A 272 14.55 -27.65 -3.17
C ALA A 272 15.29 -28.52 -2.15
N VAL A 273 16.26 -27.96 -1.44
CA VAL A 273 17.05 -28.63 -0.41
C VAL A 273 17.10 -27.77 0.83
N ILE A 274 16.73 -28.33 1.98
CA ILE A 274 16.88 -27.68 3.29
C ILE A 274 18.29 -27.94 3.80
N LYS A 275 18.97 -26.90 4.29
CA LYS A 275 20.29 -27.00 4.88
C LYS A 275 20.62 -25.85 5.82
N SER A 276 21.65 -26.03 6.65
CA SER A 276 22.23 -24.93 7.43
C SER A 276 22.73 -23.81 6.51
N VAL A 277 22.63 -22.54 6.94
CA VAL A 277 23.17 -21.40 6.21
C VAL A 277 24.68 -21.53 5.95
N HIS A 278 25.41 -22.26 6.79
CA HIS A 278 26.86 -22.52 6.64
C HIS A 278 27.20 -23.54 5.54
N GLU A 279 26.21 -24.27 5.02
CA GLU A 279 26.38 -25.32 4.00
C GLU A 279 25.98 -24.87 2.60
N VAL A 280 25.58 -23.62 2.42
CA VAL A 280 25.19 -23.06 1.13
C VAL A 280 26.40 -23.06 0.18
N LYS A 281 26.23 -23.67 -1.00
CA LYS A 281 27.28 -23.78 -2.01
C LYS A 281 27.27 -22.59 -2.95
N ALA A 282 28.41 -22.36 -3.61
CA ALA A 282 28.58 -21.25 -4.53
C ALA A 282 27.65 -21.27 -5.76
N ASP A 283 27.12 -22.44 -6.14
CA ASP A 283 26.19 -22.62 -7.26
C ASP A 283 24.71 -22.65 -6.85
N GLU A 284 24.39 -22.45 -5.57
CA GLU A 284 23.05 -22.48 -5.02
C GLU A 284 22.51 -21.07 -4.74
N MET A 285 21.19 -20.97 -4.68
CA MET A 285 20.44 -19.75 -4.34
C MET A 285 19.55 -20.04 -3.13
N ILE A 286 19.57 -19.15 -2.14
CA ILE A 286 18.62 -19.17 -1.03
C ILE A 286 17.29 -18.60 -1.55
N LEU A 287 16.22 -19.39 -1.48
CA LEU A 287 14.91 -19.04 -2.02
C LEU A 287 13.81 -19.00 -0.94
N ASP A 288 14.05 -19.58 0.25
CA ASP A 288 13.18 -19.46 1.42
C ASP A 288 14.00 -19.67 2.71
N ILE A 289 13.43 -19.31 3.85
CA ILE A 289 13.95 -19.71 5.16
C ILE A 289 13.63 -21.16 5.45
N GLY A 290 14.49 -21.84 6.22
CA GLY A 290 14.27 -23.21 6.62
C GLY A 290 13.29 -23.38 7.78
N PRO A 291 12.91 -24.63 8.12
CA PRO A 291 11.90 -24.92 9.14
C PRO A 291 12.28 -24.45 10.56
N ASP A 292 13.56 -24.53 10.94
CA ASP A 292 14.01 -24.11 12.28
C ASP A 292 13.93 -22.58 12.40
N SER A 293 14.38 -21.87 11.38
CA SER A 293 14.26 -20.39 11.28
C SER A 293 12.80 -19.95 11.27
N THR A 294 11.95 -20.68 10.54
CA THR A 294 10.50 -20.43 10.49
C THR A 294 9.87 -20.60 11.87
N ALA A 295 10.19 -21.69 12.58
CA ALA A 295 9.66 -21.94 13.92
C ALA A 295 10.04 -20.82 14.90
N ALA A 296 11.29 -20.36 14.88
CA ALA A 296 11.77 -19.27 15.74
C ALA A 296 11.04 -17.96 15.46
N ILE A 297 10.82 -17.61 14.19
CA ILE A 297 10.08 -16.40 13.80
C ILE A 297 8.60 -16.52 14.22
N CYS A 298 7.96 -17.67 14.00
CA CYS A 298 6.57 -17.90 14.42
C CYS A 298 6.39 -17.77 15.94
N GLU A 299 7.34 -18.26 16.73
CA GLU A 299 7.33 -18.07 18.20
C GLU A 299 7.38 -16.57 18.58
N MET A 300 8.17 -15.77 17.86
CA MET A 300 8.21 -14.33 18.08
C MET A 300 6.87 -13.66 17.74
N MET A 301 6.21 -14.07 16.65
CA MET A 301 4.87 -13.53 16.28
C MET A 301 3.84 -13.84 17.38
N GLY A 302 3.90 -15.02 17.99
CA GLY A 302 3.02 -15.42 19.08
C GLY A 302 3.19 -14.59 20.36
N LYS A 303 4.37 -13.94 20.54
CA LYS A 303 4.71 -13.10 21.71
C LYS A 303 4.54 -11.61 21.45
N ALA A 304 4.36 -11.21 20.20
CA ALA A 304 4.26 -9.80 19.82
C ALA A 304 2.97 -9.14 20.35
N GLY A 305 3.04 -7.88 20.70
CA GLY A 305 1.90 -7.01 20.95
C GLY A 305 1.46 -6.24 19.70
N THR A 306 2.44 -5.90 18.85
CA THR A 306 2.20 -5.25 17.56
C THR A 306 3.09 -5.89 16.49
N ILE A 307 2.51 -6.19 15.33
CA ILE A 307 3.22 -6.73 14.16
C ILE A 307 3.03 -5.79 12.98
N LEU A 308 4.14 -5.33 12.38
CA LEU A 308 4.15 -4.62 11.11
C LEU A 308 4.73 -5.53 10.04
N TRP A 309 3.96 -5.84 8.99
CA TRP A 309 4.37 -6.80 7.96
C TRP A 309 4.45 -6.14 6.58
N ASN A 310 5.67 -6.11 6.02
CA ASN A 310 5.97 -5.56 4.70
C ASN A 310 6.94 -6.44 3.91
N GLY A 311 6.45 -7.43 3.22
CA GLY A 311 7.17 -8.31 2.30
C GLY A 311 7.32 -9.75 2.80
N PRO A 312 7.45 -10.70 1.85
CA PRO A 312 7.61 -12.12 2.13
C PRO A 312 9.03 -12.45 2.63
N VAL A 313 9.19 -13.63 3.22
CA VAL A 313 10.50 -14.15 3.68
C VAL A 313 11.14 -15.12 2.68
N GLY A 314 10.40 -15.58 1.68
CA GLY A 314 10.83 -16.47 0.60
C GLY A 314 10.12 -16.17 -0.72
N VAL A 315 10.40 -16.96 -1.74
CA VAL A 315 9.77 -16.87 -3.08
C VAL A 315 8.43 -17.62 -3.05
N PHE A 316 7.45 -17.00 -2.41
CA PHE A 316 6.16 -17.64 -2.09
C PHE A 316 5.30 -17.94 -3.32
N GLU A 317 5.61 -17.36 -4.47
CA GLU A 317 4.94 -17.62 -5.76
C GLU A 317 5.23 -19.03 -6.28
N ILE A 318 6.30 -19.66 -5.79
CA ILE A 318 6.68 -21.04 -6.13
C ILE A 318 6.46 -21.91 -4.89
N SER A 319 5.55 -22.86 -4.99
CA SER A 319 5.04 -23.64 -3.85
C SER A 319 6.12 -24.26 -2.95
N GLN A 320 7.20 -24.77 -3.54
CA GLN A 320 8.32 -25.38 -2.79
C GLN A 320 9.22 -24.37 -2.04
N PHE A 321 9.04 -23.07 -2.26
CA PHE A 321 9.74 -21.98 -1.59
C PHE A 321 8.76 -21.04 -0.86
N ALA A 322 7.53 -21.50 -0.62
CA ALA A 322 6.46 -20.71 -0.02
C ALA A 322 6.24 -21.00 1.47
N GLU A 323 6.80 -22.09 1.99
CA GLU A 323 6.45 -22.58 3.33
C GLU A 323 6.84 -21.63 4.45
N GLY A 324 7.99 -20.94 4.33
CA GLY A 324 8.41 -19.90 5.29
C GLY A 324 7.42 -18.74 5.34
N THR A 325 7.05 -18.20 4.19
CA THR A 325 6.08 -17.08 4.11
C THR A 325 4.68 -17.52 4.55
N LYS A 326 4.26 -18.73 4.20
CA LYS A 326 2.96 -19.29 4.59
C LYS A 326 2.84 -19.48 6.11
N ALA A 327 3.85 -20.11 6.72
CA ALA A 327 3.87 -20.32 8.17
C ALA A 327 3.91 -18.98 8.92
N LEU A 328 4.70 -18.02 8.46
CA LEU A 328 4.73 -16.66 8.98
C LEU A 328 3.34 -16.02 8.90
N ALA A 329 2.69 -16.06 7.72
CA ALA A 329 1.36 -15.49 7.50
C ALA A 329 0.31 -16.10 8.45
N LEU A 330 0.32 -17.42 8.62
CA LEU A 330 -0.54 -18.13 9.57
C LEU A 330 -0.26 -17.67 11.02
N SER A 331 1.01 -17.56 11.40
CA SER A 331 1.38 -17.15 12.75
C SER A 331 0.97 -15.70 13.05
N VAL A 332 1.08 -14.80 12.07
CA VAL A 332 0.57 -13.42 12.19
C VAL A 332 -0.96 -13.42 12.33
N ALA A 333 -1.65 -14.24 11.54
CA ALA A 333 -3.11 -14.36 11.54
C ALA A 333 -3.68 -14.97 12.84
N GLU A 334 -2.90 -15.83 13.52
CA GLU A 334 -3.27 -16.49 14.77
C GLU A 334 -2.81 -15.70 16.01
N SER A 335 -1.94 -14.71 15.85
CA SER A 335 -1.44 -13.88 16.93
C SER A 335 -2.54 -12.98 17.52
N GLN A 336 -2.44 -12.70 18.82
CA GLN A 336 -3.29 -11.71 19.50
C GLN A 336 -2.77 -10.26 19.30
N ALA A 337 -1.65 -10.09 18.60
CA ALA A 337 -1.06 -8.79 18.30
C ALA A 337 -1.97 -7.95 17.39
N PHE A 338 -1.89 -6.64 17.49
CA PHE A 338 -2.38 -5.78 16.43
C PHE A 338 -1.48 -5.92 15.21
N SER A 339 -1.98 -6.56 14.15
CA SER A 339 -1.24 -6.81 12.91
C SER A 339 -1.59 -5.78 11.85
N LEU A 340 -0.57 -5.08 11.34
CA LEU A 340 -0.67 -4.12 10.24
C LEU A 340 0.16 -4.64 9.08
N ALA A 341 -0.48 -4.94 7.96
CA ALA A 341 0.17 -5.43 6.75
C ALA A 341 0.09 -4.38 5.63
N GLY A 342 1.15 -4.26 4.83
CA GLY A 342 1.16 -3.36 3.68
C GLY A 342 2.24 -3.73 2.65
N GLY A 343 2.05 -3.24 1.43
CA GLY A 343 2.90 -3.55 0.28
C GLY A 343 2.35 -4.68 -0.59
N GLY A 344 2.52 -4.55 -1.92
CA GLY A 344 1.90 -5.44 -2.90
C GLY A 344 2.18 -6.92 -2.68
N ASP A 345 3.44 -7.30 -2.45
CA ASP A 345 3.83 -8.70 -2.24
C ASP A 345 3.24 -9.27 -0.94
N THR A 346 3.10 -8.43 0.10
CA THR A 346 2.46 -8.83 1.36
C THR A 346 0.98 -9.12 1.15
N LEU A 347 0.28 -8.23 0.44
CA LEU A 347 -1.14 -8.41 0.13
C LEU A 347 -1.37 -9.65 -0.73
N ALA A 348 -0.51 -9.88 -1.73
CA ALA A 348 -0.56 -11.06 -2.58
C ALA A 348 -0.38 -12.36 -1.77
N ALA A 349 0.54 -12.39 -0.81
CA ALA A 349 0.74 -13.53 0.09
C ALA A 349 -0.49 -13.76 1.00
N ILE A 350 -1.03 -12.68 1.60
CA ILE A 350 -2.23 -12.76 2.44
C ILE A 350 -3.42 -13.31 1.65
N GLU A 351 -3.63 -12.86 0.43
CA GLU A 351 -4.70 -13.31 -0.46
C GLU A 351 -4.50 -14.77 -0.87
N GLN A 352 -3.27 -15.13 -1.30
CA GLN A 352 -2.93 -16.51 -1.70
C GLN A 352 -3.19 -17.52 -0.58
N PHE A 353 -2.95 -17.17 0.67
CA PHE A 353 -3.16 -18.04 1.82
C PHE A 353 -4.55 -17.90 2.47
N GLY A 354 -5.42 -17.01 1.95
CA GLY A 354 -6.80 -16.85 2.41
C GLY A 354 -6.91 -16.27 3.83
N LEU A 355 -6.05 -15.31 4.19
CA LEU A 355 -5.91 -14.79 5.55
C LEU A 355 -6.38 -13.33 5.72
N SER A 356 -7.01 -12.74 4.71
CA SER A 356 -7.39 -11.32 4.71
C SER A 356 -8.23 -10.91 5.92
N ASP A 357 -9.19 -11.75 6.31
CA ASP A 357 -10.10 -11.46 7.44
C ASP A 357 -9.44 -11.64 8.82
N LYS A 358 -8.22 -12.18 8.87
CA LYS A 358 -7.49 -12.47 10.11
C LYS A 358 -6.39 -11.45 10.43
N ILE A 359 -6.09 -10.55 9.53
CA ILE A 359 -5.14 -9.45 9.75
C ILE A 359 -5.91 -8.25 10.29
N SER A 360 -5.42 -7.64 11.39
CA SER A 360 -6.13 -6.52 12.04
C SER A 360 -6.33 -5.33 11.13
N TYR A 361 -5.36 -5.01 10.28
CA TYR A 361 -5.46 -3.99 9.25
C TYR A 361 -4.56 -4.28 8.05
N ILE A 362 -5.12 -4.19 6.85
CA ILE A 362 -4.40 -4.33 5.59
C ILE A 362 -4.41 -2.97 4.88
N SER A 363 -3.23 -2.34 4.79
CA SER A 363 -3.08 -1.07 4.11
C SER A 363 -3.10 -1.27 2.59
N THR A 364 -3.95 -0.51 1.92
CA THR A 364 -4.00 -0.45 0.45
C THR A 364 -3.02 0.58 -0.12
N GLY A 365 -2.29 1.27 0.75
CA GLY A 365 -1.53 2.48 0.44
C GLY A 365 -0.23 2.31 -0.32
N GLY A 366 0.32 1.11 -0.45
CA GLY A 366 1.56 0.85 -1.19
C GLY A 366 2.70 1.82 -0.83
N GLY A 367 2.96 2.81 -1.72
CA GLY A 367 3.99 3.83 -1.51
C GLY A 367 3.72 4.75 -0.31
N ALA A 368 2.48 5.19 -0.11
CA ALA A 368 2.11 6.04 1.02
C ALA A 368 2.30 5.32 2.36
N PHE A 369 2.00 4.02 2.42
CA PHE A 369 2.27 3.19 3.58
C PHE A 369 3.77 3.19 3.94
N LEU A 370 4.63 2.95 2.95
CA LEU A 370 6.08 2.92 3.17
C LEU A 370 6.60 4.28 3.64
N GLU A 371 6.22 5.37 2.96
CA GLU A 371 6.64 6.72 3.34
C GLU A 371 6.16 7.11 4.75
N PHE A 372 4.96 6.67 5.14
CA PHE A 372 4.48 6.89 6.50
C PHE A 372 5.31 6.11 7.53
N VAL A 373 5.64 4.85 7.26
CA VAL A 373 6.52 4.01 8.11
C VAL A 373 7.91 4.63 8.23
N GLU A 374 8.43 5.24 7.16
CA GLU A 374 9.68 6.01 7.13
C GLU A 374 9.61 7.27 8.00
N GLY A 375 8.43 7.67 8.46
CA GLY A 375 8.22 8.89 9.25
C GLY A 375 8.10 10.15 8.41
N LYS A 376 7.90 10.03 7.11
CA LYS A 376 7.67 11.15 6.20
C LYS A 376 6.27 11.74 6.41
N THR A 377 6.17 13.05 6.32
CA THR A 377 4.87 13.72 6.25
C THR A 377 4.25 13.48 4.88
N LEU A 378 3.03 12.94 4.86
CA LEU A 378 2.31 12.76 3.61
C LEU A 378 1.71 14.10 3.15
N PRO A 379 2.05 14.63 1.96
CA PRO A 379 1.60 15.96 1.53
C PRO A 379 0.09 16.17 1.57
N ALA A 380 -0.69 15.16 1.19
CA ALA A 380 -2.15 15.27 1.18
C ALA A 380 -2.80 15.13 2.58
N VAL A 381 -2.00 14.99 3.65
CA VAL A 381 -2.46 14.89 5.05
C VAL A 381 -1.95 16.05 5.89
N ALA A 382 -0.94 16.79 5.41
CA ALA A 382 -0.23 17.87 6.12
C ALA A 382 -1.11 19.16 6.35
#